data_6e21296eebe24e2698c632d155d4c910
#
_entry.id   6e21296eebe24e2698c632d155d4c910
#
_cell.length_a   1.000
_cell.length_b   1.000
_cell.length_c   1.000
_cell.angle_alpha   90.00
_cell.angle_beta   90.00
_cell.angle_gamma   90.00
#
_symmetry.space_group_name_H-M   'P 1'
#
loop_
_entity.id
_entity.type
_entity.pdbx_description
1 polymer ?
#
loop_
_entity_poly.entity_id
_entity_poly.type
_entity_poly.pdbx_seq_one_letter_code
_entity_poly.pdbx_strand_id
1 'polypeptide(L)'
;HKSSFIVFSILRILVLVVLVRQIMLANYEGAFFCILTLLLLYVPSWIQVKLRIELPPPLEITILCFIYAAEILGEVNAFYVVVPNWDTMLHTLNGFLAAAVGFSMVILLNDNEKLTFELSPFFLALLAFCFSMTIGVLWEFFEFFMDTFLHTDMQKDTIIHTIHSVTLDPTRSNQVVTIHNIQDVAVNGSSLGLPGYLDIGLIDTMKDLMVNFLGALVFSVTGFFYARSKGKKKTPA
;
A
#
# COMPACT_ATOMS: atom_id res chain seq x y z
N HIS A 1 1.39 22.60 -10.83
CA HIS A 1 2.83 22.82 -11.12
C HIS A 1 3.18 22.23 -12.47
N LYS A 2 4.01 22.94 -13.32
CA LYS A 2 4.37 22.46 -14.66
C LYS A 2 5.09 21.10 -14.64
N SER A 3 5.97 20.86 -13.68
CA SER A 3 6.74 19.60 -13.57
C SER A 3 5.84 18.40 -13.27
N SER A 4 4.94 18.50 -12.31
CA SER A 4 3.97 17.43 -11.98
C SER A 4 3.06 17.14 -13.16
N PHE A 5 2.58 18.16 -13.87
CA PHE A 5 1.75 17.99 -15.06
C PHE A 5 2.48 17.28 -16.21
N ILE A 6 3.77 17.58 -16.41
CA ILE A 6 4.59 16.89 -17.43
C ILE A 6 4.72 15.40 -17.06
N VAL A 7 5.08 15.07 -15.81
CA VAL A 7 5.22 13.69 -15.35
C VAL A 7 3.89 12.96 -15.48
N PHE A 8 2.80 13.55 -14.99
CA PHE A 8 1.45 12.99 -15.12
C PHE A 8 1.11 12.67 -16.58
N SER A 9 1.39 13.60 -17.51
CA SER A 9 1.08 13.42 -18.92
C SER A 9 1.92 12.31 -19.56
N ILE A 10 3.22 12.22 -19.22
CA ILE A 10 4.12 11.17 -19.71
C ILE A 10 3.62 9.80 -19.21
N LEU A 11 3.40 9.65 -17.91
CA LEU A 11 2.95 8.39 -17.33
C LEU A 11 1.61 7.95 -17.92
N ARG A 12 0.67 8.87 -18.10
CA ARG A 12 -0.63 8.58 -18.74
C ARG A 12 -0.48 8.07 -20.16
N ILE A 13 0.39 8.69 -20.98
CA ILE A 13 0.66 8.22 -22.34
C ILE A 13 1.27 6.81 -22.31
N LEU A 14 2.25 6.56 -21.43
CA LEU A 14 2.85 5.24 -21.28
C LEU A 14 1.81 4.18 -20.90
N VAL A 15 0.93 4.48 -19.93
CA VAL A 15 -0.16 3.55 -19.55
C VAL A 15 -1.12 3.29 -20.70
N LEU A 16 -1.49 4.31 -21.49
CA LEU A 16 -2.36 4.12 -22.66
C LEU A 16 -1.70 3.22 -23.73
N VAL A 17 -0.40 3.35 -23.96
CA VAL A 17 0.33 2.46 -24.87
C VAL A 17 0.34 1.03 -24.35
N VAL A 18 0.57 0.83 -23.05
CA VAL A 18 0.51 -0.50 -22.42
C VAL A 18 -0.91 -1.07 -22.50
N LEU A 19 -1.95 -0.26 -22.24
CA LEU A 19 -3.35 -0.68 -22.32
C LEU A 19 -3.70 -1.21 -23.72
N VAL A 20 -3.34 -0.47 -24.78
CA VAL A 20 -3.54 -0.92 -26.16
C VAL A 20 -2.85 -2.27 -26.40
N ARG A 21 -1.62 -2.43 -25.94
CA ARG A 21 -0.89 -3.69 -26.03
C ARG A 21 -1.63 -4.83 -25.31
N GLN A 22 -2.12 -4.62 -24.08
CA GLN A 22 -2.84 -5.64 -23.30
C GLN A 22 -4.15 -6.06 -24.01
N ILE A 23 -4.89 -5.10 -24.56
CA ILE A 23 -6.10 -5.38 -25.35
C ILE A 23 -5.76 -6.22 -26.60
N MET A 24 -4.70 -5.86 -27.34
CA MET A 24 -4.26 -6.62 -28.52
C MET A 24 -3.84 -8.05 -28.19
N LEU A 25 -3.31 -8.28 -26.98
CA LEU A 25 -2.92 -9.60 -26.48
C LEU A 25 -4.08 -10.36 -25.83
N ALA A 26 -5.31 -9.80 -25.82
CA ALA A 26 -6.47 -10.32 -25.10
C ALA A 26 -6.20 -10.59 -23.60
N ASN A 27 -5.24 -9.85 -23.00
CA ASN A 27 -4.97 -9.90 -21.58
C ASN A 27 -5.88 -8.91 -20.86
N TYR A 28 -7.08 -9.37 -20.48
CA TYR A 28 -8.09 -8.52 -19.84
C TYR A 28 -7.71 -8.11 -18.41
N GLU A 29 -6.97 -8.94 -17.69
CA GLU A 29 -6.45 -8.63 -16.36
C GLU A 29 -5.43 -7.48 -16.44
N GLY A 30 -4.44 -7.57 -17.32
CA GLY A 30 -3.49 -6.48 -17.55
C GLY A 30 -4.17 -5.19 -18.05
N ALA A 31 -5.24 -5.32 -18.87
CA ALA A 31 -6.02 -4.16 -19.29
C ALA A 31 -6.77 -3.51 -18.11
N PHE A 32 -7.30 -4.32 -17.18
CA PHE A 32 -7.91 -3.83 -15.94
C PHE A 32 -6.92 -3.01 -15.10
N PHE A 33 -5.71 -3.52 -14.84
CA PHE A 33 -4.68 -2.78 -14.11
C PHE A 33 -4.27 -1.48 -14.80
N CYS A 34 -4.23 -1.44 -16.13
CA CYS A 34 -3.98 -0.19 -16.86
C CYS A 34 -5.12 0.83 -16.64
N ILE A 35 -6.38 0.41 -16.65
CA ILE A 35 -7.53 1.29 -16.37
C ILE A 35 -7.48 1.77 -14.92
N LEU A 36 -7.23 0.88 -13.97
CA LEU A 36 -7.06 1.22 -12.55
C LEU A 36 -5.95 2.25 -12.37
N THR A 37 -4.79 2.06 -13.02
CA THR A 37 -3.69 3.03 -13.00
C THR A 37 -4.12 4.40 -13.51
N LEU A 38 -4.85 4.46 -14.63
CA LEU A 38 -5.36 5.73 -15.17
C LEU A 38 -6.27 6.45 -14.18
N LEU A 39 -7.09 5.72 -13.42
CA LEU A 39 -7.94 6.29 -12.36
C LEU A 39 -7.12 6.76 -11.16
N LEU A 40 -6.18 5.93 -10.70
CA LEU A 40 -5.31 6.26 -9.55
C LEU A 40 -4.43 7.48 -9.82
N LEU A 41 -3.95 7.67 -11.04
CA LEU A 41 -3.15 8.86 -11.40
C LEU A 41 -3.92 10.18 -11.22
N TYR A 42 -5.25 10.17 -11.18
CA TYR A 42 -6.05 11.36 -10.88
C TYR A 42 -6.21 11.63 -9.37
N VAL A 43 -5.96 10.63 -8.51
CA VAL A 43 -6.19 10.73 -7.07
C VAL A 43 -5.43 11.89 -6.42
N PRO A 44 -4.12 12.12 -6.68
CA PRO A 44 -3.40 13.26 -6.11
C PRO A 44 -4.05 14.60 -6.45
N SER A 45 -4.42 14.81 -7.73
CA SER A 45 -5.08 16.05 -8.16
C SER A 45 -6.48 16.20 -7.56
N TRP A 46 -7.25 15.12 -7.47
CA TRP A 46 -8.57 15.10 -6.87
C TRP A 46 -8.51 15.46 -5.37
N ILE A 47 -7.56 14.89 -4.63
CA ILE A 47 -7.32 15.19 -3.21
C ILE A 47 -6.98 16.67 -3.04
N GLN A 48 -6.07 17.22 -3.85
CA GLN A 48 -5.68 18.63 -3.78
C GLN A 48 -6.89 19.57 -3.98
N VAL A 49 -7.72 19.30 -4.99
CA VAL A 49 -8.92 20.11 -5.27
C VAL A 49 -9.98 19.96 -4.18
N LYS A 50 -10.29 18.71 -3.78
CA LYS A 50 -11.38 18.43 -2.83
C LYS A 50 -11.08 18.93 -1.43
N LEU A 51 -9.84 18.78 -0.98
CA LEU A 51 -9.41 19.18 0.36
C LEU A 51 -8.83 20.61 0.38
N ARG A 52 -8.74 21.28 -0.79
CA ARG A 52 -8.15 22.64 -0.94
C ARG A 52 -6.74 22.73 -0.37
N ILE A 53 -5.93 21.71 -0.68
CA ILE A 53 -4.52 21.61 -0.28
C ILE A 53 -3.64 21.67 -1.53
N GLU A 54 -2.37 22.05 -1.35
CA GLU A 54 -1.35 21.95 -2.39
C GLU A 54 -0.26 21.00 -1.92
N LEU A 55 -0.09 19.89 -2.65
CA LEU A 55 1.04 18.98 -2.40
C LEU A 55 2.32 19.59 -2.98
N PRO A 56 3.45 19.51 -2.26
CA PRO A 56 4.74 19.88 -2.82
C PRO A 56 5.02 19.08 -4.10
N PRO A 57 5.53 19.72 -5.20
CA PRO A 57 5.77 19.05 -6.47
C PRO A 57 6.59 17.75 -6.38
N PRO A 58 7.68 17.68 -5.56
CA PRO A 58 8.40 16.42 -5.41
C PRO A 58 7.56 15.29 -4.84
N LEU A 59 6.70 15.58 -3.85
CA LEU A 59 5.80 14.59 -3.25
C LEU A 59 4.77 14.11 -4.28
N GLU A 60 4.13 15.02 -4.99
CA GLU A 60 3.16 14.69 -6.05
C GLU A 60 3.79 13.81 -7.14
N ILE A 61 4.98 14.18 -7.64
CA ILE A 61 5.71 13.40 -8.64
C ILE A 61 6.06 12.01 -8.09
N THR A 62 6.51 11.92 -6.85
CA THR A 62 6.84 10.63 -6.23
C THR A 62 5.61 9.72 -6.13
N ILE A 63 4.45 10.27 -5.74
CA ILE A 63 3.18 9.51 -5.70
C ILE A 63 2.78 9.02 -7.10
N LEU A 64 2.88 9.86 -8.12
CA LEU A 64 2.57 9.47 -9.51
C LEU A 64 3.50 8.34 -10.01
N CYS A 65 4.80 8.45 -9.74
CA CYS A 65 5.77 7.40 -10.08
C CYS A 65 5.52 6.12 -9.28
N PHE A 66 5.15 6.25 -8.01
CA PHE A 66 4.78 5.12 -7.15
C PHE A 66 3.58 4.34 -7.72
N ILE A 67 2.49 5.03 -8.08
CA ILE A 67 1.31 4.41 -8.70
C ILE A 67 1.69 3.65 -9.97
N TYR A 68 2.51 4.25 -10.84
CA TYR A 68 2.98 3.60 -12.05
C TYR A 68 3.84 2.36 -11.74
N ALA A 69 4.72 2.45 -10.75
CA ALA A 69 5.58 1.35 -10.34
C ALA A 69 4.78 0.18 -9.74
N ALA A 70 3.76 0.46 -8.94
CA ALA A 70 2.92 -0.57 -8.34
C ALA A 70 2.11 -1.32 -9.41
N GLU A 71 1.35 -0.61 -10.21
CA GLU A 71 0.38 -1.20 -11.12
C GLU A 71 1.01 -1.69 -12.44
N ILE A 72 1.81 -0.84 -13.09
CA ILE A 72 2.32 -1.16 -14.43
C ILE A 72 3.59 -2.01 -14.34
N LEU A 73 4.56 -1.63 -13.52
CA LEU A 73 5.76 -2.47 -13.35
C LEU A 73 5.44 -3.69 -12.49
N GLY A 74 4.71 -3.52 -11.40
CA GLY A 74 4.35 -4.57 -10.46
C GLY A 74 3.49 -5.65 -11.09
N GLU A 75 2.24 -5.31 -11.43
CA GLU A 75 1.24 -6.26 -11.93
C GLU A 75 1.43 -6.58 -13.41
N VAL A 76 1.39 -5.56 -14.29
CA VAL A 76 1.41 -5.81 -15.75
C VAL A 76 2.74 -6.37 -16.24
N ASN A 77 3.87 -5.94 -15.67
CA ASN A 77 5.23 -6.43 -16.01
C ASN A 77 5.76 -7.49 -15.02
N ALA A 78 4.92 -7.97 -14.11
CA ALA A 78 5.21 -9.05 -13.16
C ALA A 78 6.42 -8.79 -12.23
N PHE A 79 6.74 -7.52 -11.90
CA PHE A 79 7.85 -7.20 -10.99
C PHE A 79 7.64 -7.75 -9.58
N TYR A 80 6.40 -7.93 -9.14
CA TYR A 80 6.08 -8.64 -7.90
C TYR A 80 6.62 -10.08 -7.87
N VAL A 81 6.74 -10.71 -9.05
CA VAL A 81 7.22 -12.10 -9.17
C VAL A 81 8.72 -12.16 -9.49
N VAL A 82 9.21 -11.26 -10.37
CA VAL A 82 10.57 -11.38 -10.92
C VAL A 82 11.60 -10.50 -10.22
N VAL A 83 11.18 -9.46 -9.49
CA VAL A 83 12.08 -8.56 -8.77
C VAL A 83 11.98 -8.81 -7.26
N PRO A 84 13.02 -9.35 -6.62
CA PRO A 84 12.98 -9.62 -5.19
C PRO A 84 12.65 -8.38 -4.35
N ASN A 85 11.77 -8.53 -3.37
CA ASN A 85 11.35 -7.48 -2.45
C ASN A 85 10.70 -6.24 -3.11
N TRP A 86 10.21 -6.36 -4.36
CA TRP A 86 9.53 -5.26 -5.04
C TRP A 86 8.31 -4.80 -4.24
N ASP A 87 7.51 -5.74 -3.83
CA ASP A 87 6.34 -5.56 -3.00
C ASP A 87 6.67 -4.90 -1.65
N THR A 88 7.58 -5.48 -0.88
CA THR A 88 8.09 -4.92 0.39
C THR A 88 8.54 -3.46 0.25
N MET A 89 9.24 -3.14 -0.84
CA MET A 89 9.68 -1.76 -1.13
C MET A 89 8.48 -0.84 -1.34
N LEU A 90 7.49 -1.28 -2.10
CA LEU A 90 6.32 -0.45 -2.41
C LEU A 90 5.43 -0.24 -1.18
N HIS A 91 5.15 -1.27 -0.38
CA HIS A 91 4.37 -1.12 0.85
C HIS A 91 5.08 -0.26 1.89
N THR A 92 6.42 -0.36 2.03
CA THR A 92 7.21 0.54 2.88
C THR A 92 7.11 2.00 2.40
N LEU A 93 7.24 2.20 1.10
CA LEU A 93 7.15 3.54 0.49
C LEU A 93 5.72 4.09 0.59
N ASN A 94 4.70 3.26 0.41
CA ASN A 94 3.31 3.64 0.63
C ASN A 94 3.09 4.17 2.05
N GLY A 95 3.57 3.44 3.06
CA GLY A 95 3.49 3.85 4.46
C GLY A 95 4.12 5.22 4.70
N PHE A 96 5.29 5.46 4.13
CA PHE A 96 6.00 6.73 4.22
C PHE A 96 5.25 7.87 3.49
N LEU A 97 4.84 7.66 2.25
CA LEU A 97 4.17 8.67 1.42
C LEU A 97 2.77 9.02 1.95
N ALA A 98 1.99 8.03 2.34
CA ALA A 98 0.67 8.26 2.93
C ALA A 98 0.77 9.03 4.24
N ALA A 99 1.78 8.74 5.09
CA ALA A 99 2.04 9.53 6.29
C ALA A 99 2.45 10.97 5.96
N ALA A 100 3.24 11.18 4.89
CA ALA A 100 3.61 12.52 4.42
C ALA A 100 2.39 13.32 3.96
N VAL A 101 1.47 12.69 3.24
CA VAL A 101 0.21 13.31 2.82
C VAL A 101 -0.65 13.65 4.04
N GLY A 102 -0.86 12.69 4.94
CA GLY A 102 -1.63 12.90 6.18
C GLY A 102 -1.05 14.03 7.05
N PHE A 103 0.27 14.08 7.20
CA PHE A 103 0.96 15.14 7.94
C PHE A 103 0.75 16.51 7.28
N SER A 104 0.87 16.59 5.95
CA SER A 104 0.65 17.83 5.20
C SER A 104 -0.78 18.34 5.36
N MET A 105 -1.76 17.44 5.27
CA MET A 105 -3.18 17.77 5.48
C MET A 105 -3.42 18.33 6.89
N VAL A 106 -2.87 17.71 7.91
CA VAL A 106 -3.06 18.12 9.31
C VAL A 106 -2.37 19.45 9.59
N ILE A 107 -1.18 19.72 9.04
CA ILE A 107 -0.52 21.03 9.14
C ILE A 107 -1.38 22.12 8.54
N LEU A 108 -1.94 21.90 7.35
CA LEU A 108 -2.82 22.89 6.70
C LEU A 108 -4.09 23.17 7.49
N LEU A 109 -4.65 22.16 8.15
CA LEU A 109 -5.76 22.35 9.07
C LEU A 109 -5.32 23.13 10.32
N ASN A 110 -4.16 22.83 10.87
CA ASN A 110 -3.63 23.46 12.08
C ASN A 110 -3.22 24.94 11.86
N ASP A 111 -2.83 25.31 10.65
CA ASP A 111 -2.48 26.69 10.29
C ASP A 111 -3.73 27.53 9.88
N ASN A 112 -4.93 26.96 9.96
CA ASN A 112 -6.17 27.66 9.61
C ASN A 112 -6.63 28.55 10.77
N GLU A 113 -6.63 29.87 10.57
CA GLU A 113 -7.04 30.88 11.57
C GLU A 113 -8.47 30.71 12.13
N LYS A 114 -9.31 29.91 11.46
CA LYS A 114 -10.67 29.61 11.93
C LYS A 114 -10.72 28.50 12.99
N LEU A 115 -9.64 27.78 13.19
CA LEU A 115 -9.54 26.75 14.21
C LEU A 115 -8.91 27.35 15.48
N THR A 116 -9.58 27.20 16.61
CA THR A 116 -9.20 27.78 17.89
C THR A 116 -8.22 26.93 18.71
N PHE A 117 -7.71 25.83 18.15
CA PHE A 117 -6.79 24.93 18.86
C PHE A 117 -5.53 24.65 18.04
N GLU A 118 -4.41 24.67 18.71
CA GLU A 118 -3.11 24.29 18.17
C GLU A 118 -2.81 22.81 18.50
N LEU A 119 -2.58 22.00 17.50
CA LEU A 119 -2.25 20.60 17.67
C LEU A 119 -0.77 20.46 18.09
N SER A 120 -0.52 19.64 19.10
CA SER A 120 0.86 19.36 19.53
C SER A 120 1.63 18.59 18.42
N PRO A 121 2.97 18.73 18.38
CA PRO A 121 3.80 17.98 17.44
C PRO A 121 3.59 16.46 17.51
N PHE A 122 3.35 15.93 18.69
CA PHE A 122 3.04 14.51 18.89
C PHE A 122 1.72 14.13 18.22
N PHE A 123 0.68 14.95 18.40
CA PHE A 123 -0.64 14.66 17.85
C PHE A 123 -0.64 14.76 16.32
N LEU A 124 0.09 15.72 15.73
CA LEU A 124 0.32 15.82 14.29
C LEU A 124 0.95 14.54 13.73
N ALA A 125 2.01 14.05 14.38
CA ALA A 125 2.69 12.83 13.98
C ALA A 125 1.81 11.59 14.14
N LEU A 126 1.03 11.51 15.23
CA LEU A 126 0.10 10.41 15.47
C LEU A 126 -1.01 10.37 14.39
N LEU A 127 -1.60 11.51 14.04
CA LEU A 127 -2.61 11.58 12.98
C LEU A 127 -2.05 11.17 11.62
N ALA A 128 -0.83 11.61 11.28
CA ALA A 128 -0.15 11.20 10.05
C ALA A 128 0.07 9.68 10.01
N PHE A 129 0.51 9.10 11.12
CA PHE A 129 0.67 7.65 11.27
C PHE A 129 -0.66 6.92 11.10
N CYS A 130 -1.72 7.34 11.80
CA CYS A 130 -3.04 6.72 11.71
C CYS A 130 -3.63 6.83 10.29
N PHE A 131 -3.44 7.97 9.63
CA PHE A 131 -3.86 8.16 8.23
C PHE A 131 -3.19 7.15 7.32
N SER A 132 -1.86 7.00 7.43
CA SER A 132 -1.09 6.05 6.64
C SER A 132 -1.54 4.60 6.88
N MET A 133 -1.70 4.20 8.14
CA MET A 133 -2.18 2.86 8.47
C MET A 133 -3.58 2.59 7.92
N THR A 134 -4.46 3.59 7.93
CA THR A 134 -5.80 3.48 7.33
C THR A 134 -5.72 3.24 5.83
N ILE A 135 -4.85 3.96 5.11
CA ILE A 135 -4.65 3.76 3.67
C ILE A 135 -4.11 2.36 3.38
N GLY A 136 -3.11 1.89 4.15
CA GLY A 136 -2.57 0.53 4.01
C GLY A 136 -3.65 -0.54 4.22
N VAL A 137 -4.43 -0.46 5.30
CA VAL A 137 -5.52 -1.42 5.57
C VAL A 137 -6.61 -1.41 4.49
N LEU A 138 -6.97 -0.22 3.96
CA LEU A 138 -7.95 -0.13 2.88
C LEU A 138 -7.41 -0.77 1.58
N TRP A 139 -6.11 -0.71 1.34
CA TRP A 139 -5.48 -1.39 0.23
C TRP A 139 -5.56 -2.91 0.38
N GLU A 140 -5.21 -3.47 1.55
CA GLU A 140 -5.36 -4.90 1.83
C GLU A 140 -6.81 -5.39 1.68
N PHE A 141 -7.79 -4.58 2.09
CA PHE A 141 -9.21 -4.91 1.84
C PHE A 141 -9.53 -4.94 0.35
N PHE A 142 -8.95 -4.05 -0.43
CA PHE A 142 -9.11 -4.03 -1.88
C PHE A 142 -8.52 -5.30 -2.51
N GLU A 143 -7.30 -5.69 -2.15
CA GLU A 143 -6.65 -6.90 -2.64
C GLU A 143 -7.45 -8.15 -2.28
N PHE A 144 -7.85 -8.28 -1.02
CA PHE A 144 -8.71 -9.39 -0.57
C PHE A 144 -10.03 -9.46 -1.34
N PHE A 145 -10.65 -8.30 -1.62
CA PHE A 145 -11.88 -8.24 -2.41
C PHE A 145 -11.65 -8.69 -3.85
N MET A 146 -10.56 -8.25 -4.46
CA MET A 146 -10.18 -8.63 -5.81
C MET A 146 -9.97 -10.15 -5.92
N ASP A 147 -9.22 -10.74 -4.99
CA ASP A 147 -8.93 -12.18 -4.97
C ASP A 147 -10.19 -13.01 -4.73
N THR A 148 -11.05 -12.57 -3.80
CA THR A 148 -12.28 -13.29 -3.43
C THR A 148 -13.34 -13.25 -4.54
N PHE A 149 -13.58 -12.09 -5.18
CA PHE A 149 -14.71 -11.90 -6.08
C PHE A 149 -14.33 -11.90 -7.56
N LEU A 150 -13.12 -11.49 -7.91
CA LEU A 150 -12.64 -11.47 -9.29
C LEU A 150 -11.63 -12.58 -9.60
N HIS A 151 -11.30 -13.40 -8.57
CA HIS A 151 -10.40 -14.55 -8.70
C HIS A 151 -9.01 -14.15 -9.23
N THR A 152 -8.52 -13.01 -8.77
CA THR A 152 -7.13 -12.58 -8.96
C THR A 152 -6.23 -13.21 -7.89
N ASP A 153 -4.95 -12.92 -7.89
CA ASP A 153 -3.96 -13.33 -6.89
C ASP A 153 -3.11 -12.11 -6.55
N MET A 154 -3.76 -11.09 -5.96
CA MET A 154 -3.07 -9.88 -5.51
C MET A 154 -2.33 -10.13 -4.19
N GLN A 155 -2.98 -10.81 -3.23
CA GLN A 155 -2.37 -11.29 -2.00
C GLN A 155 -1.58 -12.57 -2.30
N LYS A 156 -0.26 -12.44 -2.49
CA LYS A 156 0.60 -13.55 -2.96
C LYS A 156 0.71 -14.66 -1.93
N ASP A 157 0.56 -15.88 -2.40
CA ASP A 157 0.62 -17.06 -1.54
C ASP A 157 2.05 -17.37 -1.07
N THR A 158 2.17 -17.76 0.18
CA THR A 158 3.42 -18.23 0.77
C THR A 158 3.35 -19.72 1.07
N ILE A 159 4.41 -20.47 0.70
CA ILE A 159 4.55 -21.86 1.06
C ILE A 159 5.04 -21.98 2.50
N ILE A 160 4.26 -22.63 3.36
CA ILE A 160 4.59 -22.85 4.77
C ILE A 160 4.75 -24.34 5.06
N HIS A 161 5.64 -24.66 6.02
CA HIS A 161 5.99 -26.04 6.37
C HIS A 161 5.46 -26.45 7.74
N THR A 162 4.77 -25.54 8.43
CA THR A 162 4.18 -25.80 9.74
C THR A 162 2.86 -25.07 9.85
N ILE A 163 1.82 -25.75 10.31
CA ILE A 163 0.52 -25.16 10.63
C ILE A 163 0.15 -25.44 12.09
N HIS A 164 -0.54 -24.48 12.70
CA HIS A 164 -1.07 -24.54 14.04
C HIS A 164 -2.56 -24.28 13.98
N SER A 165 -3.40 -25.20 14.43
CA SER A 165 -4.84 -24.99 14.38
C SER A 165 -5.58 -25.72 15.49
N VAL A 166 -6.52 -25.04 16.10
CA VAL A 166 -7.50 -25.66 17.00
C VAL A 166 -8.58 -26.43 16.25
N THR A 167 -8.78 -26.13 14.95
CA THR A 167 -9.75 -26.83 14.10
C THR A 167 -9.36 -28.30 13.90
N LEU A 168 -8.08 -28.62 14.03
CA LEU A 168 -7.56 -29.98 13.95
C LEU A 168 -7.67 -30.77 15.26
N ASP A 169 -8.15 -30.15 16.36
CA ASP A 169 -8.38 -30.81 17.64
C ASP A 169 -9.66 -31.67 17.58
N PRO A 170 -9.55 -33.02 17.62
CA PRO A 170 -10.71 -33.89 17.53
C PRO A 170 -11.61 -33.82 18.77
N THR A 171 -11.07 -33.34 19.90
CA THR A 171 -11.79 -33.20 21.16
C THR A 171 -12.61 -31.92 21.27
N ARG A 172 -12.37 -30.96 20.37
CA ARG A 172 -12.98 -29.61 20.38
C ARG A 172 -12.79 -28.86 21.71
N SER A 173 -11.67 -29.10 22.39
CA SER A 173 -11.33 -28.49 23.68
C SER A 173 -10.41 -27.27 23.56
N ASN A 174 -10.33 -26.64 22.35
CA ASN A 174 -9.51 -25.51 22.06
C ASN A 174 -7.99 -25.76 22.23
N GLN A 175 -7.56 -27.00 22.03
CA GLN A 175 -6.15 -27.36 22.02
C GLN A 175 -5.55 -27.13 20.64
N VAL A 176 -4.38 -26.50 20.61
CA VAL A 176 -3.66 -26.27 19.36
C VAL A 176 -2.97 -27.55 18.91
N VAL A 177 -3.40 -28.08 17.77
CA VAL A 177 -2.71 -29.17 17.08
C VAL A 177 -1.71 -28.56 16.10
N THR A 178 -0.47 -29.07 16.12
CA THR A 178 0.59 -28.61 15.25
C THR A 178 1.01 -29.72 14.29
N ILE A 179 1.08 -29.40 12.99
CA ILE A 179 1.66 -30.27 11.96
C ILE A 179 2.97 -29.62 11.49
N HIS A 180 4.08 -30.35 11.63
CA HIS A 180 5.41 -29.89 11.21
C HIS A 180 5.86 -30.61 9.95
N ASN A 181 6.90 -30.03 9.30
CA ASN A 181 7.59 -30.61 8.15
C ASN A 181 6.64 -30.99 7.00
N ILE A 182 5.69 -30.13 6.69
CA ILE A 182 4.79 -30.31 5.55
C ILE A 182 5.63 -30.25 4.26
N GLN A 183 5.60 -31.31 3.46
CA GLN A 183 6.38 -31.43 2.23
C GLN A 183 5.51 -31.64 0.99
N ASP A 184 4.23 -31.94 1.19
CA ASP A 184 3.24 -32.12 0.14
C ASP A 184 1.84 -31.79 0.67
N VAL A 185 0.97 -31.33 -0.23
CA VAL A 185 -0.45 -31.08 0.06
C VAL A 185 -1.28 -31.65 -1.07
N ALA A 186 -2.30 -32.40 -0.68
CA ALA A 186 -3.27 -32.94 -1.63
C ALA A 186 -4.62 -32.23 -1.48
N VAL A 187 -5.21 -31.84 -2.60
CA VAL A 187 -6.55 -31.31 -2.70
C VAL A 187 -7.40 -32.26 -3.52
N ASN A 188 -8.55 -32.64 -2.99
CA ASN A 188 -9.44 -33.64 -3.61
C ASN A 188 -8.72 -34.96 -3.97
N GLY A 189 -7.75 -35.37 -3.18
CA GLY A 189 -6.99 -36.61 -3.37
C GLY A 189 -5.85 -36.51 -4.39
N SER A 190 -5.59 -35.35 -4.98
CA SER A 190 -4.48 -35.12 -5.91
C SER A 190 -3.45 -34.18 -5.29
N SER A 191 -2.18 -34.58 -5.31
CA SER A 191 -1.08 -33.70 -4.87
C SER A 191 -1.02 -32.44 -5.74
N LEU A 192 -0.80 -31.28 -5.10
CA LEU A 192 -0.55 -30.02 -5.80
C LEU A 192 0.86 -29.93 -6.35
N GLY A 193 1.77 -30.84 -5.98
CA GLY A 193 3.19 -30.80 -6.37
C GLY A 193 3.95 -29.65 -5.73
N LEU A 194 3.43 -29.05 -4.65
CA LEU A 194 4.06 -27.98 -3.88
C LEU A 194 4.84 -28.57 -2.70
N PRO A 195 6.01 -27.99 -2.34
CA PRO A 195 6.85 -28.54 -1.27
C PRO A 195 6.33 -28.19 0.14
N GLY A 196 5.12 -27.70 0.30
CA GLY A 196 4.53 -27.31 1.57
C GLY A 196 3.07 -26.89 1.43
N TYR A 197 2.50 -26.34 2.50
CA TYR A 197 1.13 -25.87 2.55
C TYR A 197 1.03 -24.42 2.03
N LEU A 198 0.03 -24.14 1.24
CA LEU A 198 -0.25 -22.83 0.67
C LEU A 198 -1.12 -22.02 1.66
N ASP A 199 -0.67 -20.84 2.06
CA ASP A 199 -1.34 -20.03 3.08
C ASP A 199 -2.46 -19.11 2.57
N ILE A 200 -2.63 -19.03 1.25
CA ILE A 200 -3.61 -18.18 0.57
C ILE A 200 -3.58 -16.70 1.00
N GLY A 201 -2.38 -16.09 0.99
CA GLY A 201 -2.18 -14.64 1.13
C GLY A 201 -2.12 -14.09 2.54
N LEU A 202 -2.33 -14.88 3.61
CA LEU A 202 -2.30 -14.36 4.98
C LEU A 202 -0.94 -13.77 5.37
N ILE A 203 0.16 -14.45 5.01
CA ILE A 203 1.52 -14.01 5.35
C ILE A 203 1.88 -12.76 4.56
N ASP A 204 1.44 -12.66 3.31
CA ASP A 204 1.65 -11.51 2.45
C ASP A 204 1.00 -10.26 3.06
N THR A 205 -0.31 -10.29 3.27
CA THR A 205 -1.07 -9.23 3.97
C THR A 205 -0.40 -8.76 5.26
N MET A 206 0.05 -9.72 6.11
CA MET A 206 0.67 -9.36 7.38
C MET A 206 2.04 -8.71 7.21
N LYS A 207 2.85 -9.16 6.24
CA LYS A 207 4.13 -8.51 5.92
C LYS A 207 3.92 -7.09 5.41
N ASP A 208 2.96 -6.90 4.52
CA ASP A 208 2.68 -5.62 3.89
C ASP A 208 2.18 -4.59 4.89
N LEU A 209 1.29 -4.99 5.78
CA LEU A 209 0.90 -4.15 6.91
C LEU A 209 2.07 -3.81 7.83
N MET A 210 2.99 -4.76 8.10
CA MET A 210 4.19 -4.49 8.94
C MET A 210 5.17 -3.54 8.26
N VAL A 211 5.45 -3.69 6.97
CA VAL A 211 6.38 -2.79 6.28
C VAL A 211 5.77 -1.43 6.01
N ASN A 212 4.46 -1.35 5.76
CA ASN A 212 3.71 -0.10 5.73
C ASN A 212 3.79 0.63 7.09
N PHE A 213 3.60 -0.11 8.19
CA PHE A 213 3.79 0.42 9.55
C PHE A 213 5.18 1.03 9.73
N LEU A 214 6.25 0.34 9.31
CA LEU A 214 7.62 0.85 9.41
C LEU A 214 7.81 2.14 8.61
N GLY A 215 7.31 2.20 7.37
CA GLY A 215 7.34 3.41 6.55
C GLY A 215 6.62 4.59 7.21
N ALA A 216 5.40 4.33 7.70
CA ALA A 216 4.59 5.31 8.43
C ALA A 216 5.28 5.81 9.72
N LEU A 217 5.90 4.89 10.48
CA LEU A 217 6.60 5.21 11.71
C LEU A 217 7.83 6.11 11.45
N VAL A 218 8.65 5.76 10.46
CA VAL A 218 9.84 6.55 10.08
C VAL A 218 9.45 7.98 9.70
N PHE A 219 8.41 8.14 8.86
CA PHE A 219 7.94 9.47 8.50
C PHE A 219 7.39 10.22 9.72
N SER A 220 6.53 9.58 10.52
CA SER A 220 5.87 10.24 11.65
C SER A 220 6.85 10.70 12.72
N VAL A 221 7.90 9.92 12.99
CA VAL A 221 9.00 10.31 13.90
C VAL A 221 9.76 11.53 13.37
N THR A 222 10.11 11.52 12.08
CA THR A 222 10.77 12.68 11.43
C THR A 222 9.87 13.90 11.42
N GLY A 223 8.58 13.73 11.13
CA GLY A 223 7.56 14.79 11.16
C GLY A 223 7.38 15.39 12.56
N PHE A 224 7.41 14.57 13.61
CA PHE A 224 7.39 15.03 14.99
C PHE A 224 8.55 15.97 15.30
N PHE A 225 9.79 15.59 14.99
CA PHE A 225 10.95 16.43 15.23
C PHE A 225 10.93 17.72 14.41
N TYR A 226 10.47 17.64 13.16
CA TYR A 226 10.28 18.80 12.30
C TYR A 226 9.27 19.80 12.92
N ALA A 227 8.07 19.33 13.30
CA ALA A 227 7.04 20.16 13.89
C ALA A 227 7.51 20.78 15.22
N ARG A 228 8.19 19.99 16.08
CA ARG A 228 8.76 20.46 17.33
C ARG A 228 9.81 21.56 17.15
N SER A 229 10.65 21.46 16.13
CA SER A 229 11.67 22.48 15.84
C SER A 229 11.06 23.79 15.35
N LYS A 230 9.97 23.75 14.58
CA LYS A 230 9.24 24.95 14.15
C LYS A 230 8.52 25.64 15.30
N GLY A 231 7.93 24.88 16.24
CA GLY A 231 7.25 25.45 17.41
C GLY A 231 8.19 26.27 18.28
N LYS A 232 9.45 25.82 18.47
CA LYS A 232 10.46 26.54 19.24
C LYS A 232 10.90 27.88 18.63
N LYS A 233 10.73 28.06 17.30
CA LYS A 233 11.08 29.31 16.60
C LYS A 233 9.98 30.38 16.68
N LYS A 234 8.77 30.00 17.04
CA LYS A 234 7.62 30.94 17.18
C LYS A 234 7.49 31.57 18.56
N THR A 235 8.24 31.11 19.55
CA THR A 235 8.25 31.70 20.91
C THR A 235 9.46 32.64 21.01
N PRO A 236 9.30 34.00 20.93
CA PRO A 236 10.38 34.92 21.26
C PRO A 236 10.66 34.82 22.78
N ALA A 237 11.95 34.89 23.15
CA ALA A 237 12.40 34.94 24.52
C ALA A 237 11.92 36.23 25.22
#